data_547ea4784a02b6fde4678b10967da3c7
#
_entry.id   547ea4784a02b6fde4678b10967da3c7
#
_cell.length_a   1.000
_cell.length_b   1.000
_cell.length_c   1.000
_cell.angle_alpha   90.00
_cell.angle_beta   90.00
_cell.angle_gamma   90.00
#
_symmetry.space_group_name_H-M   'P 1'
#
loop_
_entity.id
_entity.type
_entity.pdbx_description
1 polymer ?
#
loop_
_entity_poly.entity_id
_entity_poly.type
_entity_poly.pdbx_seq_one_letter_code
_entity_poly.pdbx_strand_id
1 'polypeptide(L)'
;VMLSGHTDVVPVSGQDWDTDPFSLTESSDKLYGRGSADMKGFIALVLSRVPEMVSTELTKPIHLAFSYDEEIGCVGVQRMLDLLEHQPIKPSCCIIGEPTGMEVVIGHKGKLATRVKVRGHACHSGQSPLGVNAIDFASELIVYIRKLAHEKSQNGPFDKDYEVPYTTLHTGVVGGGTALNIVPNLCQFDFEIRHLYEEDPQHLLDQIENFARDHLENEMHLIDSDTGFDFETLATYPGLLTDPGIEFVTYVKGLLDNNAHSKVIFGSEGGLFQKRLGIPTLVCGPGNIDQAHKANEYISLEQLEKGGNFLDCLLESLVLS
;
A
#
# COMPACT_ATOMS: atom_id res chain seq x y z
N VAL A 1 22.37 0.66 8.41
CA VAL A 1 20.92 0.51 8.47
C VAL A 1 20.25 1.72 7.82
N MET A 2 19.11 1.55 7.17
CA MET A 2 18.27 2.62 6.68
C MET A 2 16.99 2.71 7.51
N LEU A 3 16.62 3.92 7.90
CA LEU A 3 15.34 4.26 8.52
C LEU A 3 14.51 5.02 7.49
N SER A 4 13.36 4.48 7.13
CA SER A 4 12.51 5.04 6.06
C SER A 4 11.14 5.42 6.57
N GLY A 5 10.59 6.50 5.99
CA GLY A 5 9.24 6.95 6.25
C GLY A 5 8.76 7.94 5.19
N HIS A 6 7.43 8.08 5.05
CA HIS A 6 6.83 9.02 4.13
C HIS A 6 6.35 10.31 4.83
N THR A 7 6.36 11.41 4.09
CA THR A 7 6.02 12.74 4.61
C THR A 7 4.61 13.21 4.25
N ASP A 8 4.00 12.59 3.26
CA ASP A 8 2.62 12.85 2.87
C ASP A 8 1.61 12.22 3.84
N VAL A 9 0.36 12.58 3.69
CA VAL A 9 -0.76 12.11 4.52
C VAL A 9 -2.03 12.06 3.69
N VAL A 10 -2.97 11.16 4.03
CA VAL A 10 -4.28 11.13 3.40
C VAL A 10 -5.08 12.40 3.67
N PRO A 11 -5.95 12.84 2.73
CA PRO A 11 -6.81 14.00 2.91
C PRO A 11 -7.75 13.87 4.11
N VAL A 12 -8.11 15.01 4.69
CA VAL A 12 -9.08 15.10 5.82
C VAL A 12 -10.49 15.50 5.36
N SER A 13 -10.70 15.70 4.08
CA SER A 13 -11.98 16.13 3.50
C SER A 13 -13.09 15.12 3.81
N GLY A 14 -14.22 15.61 4.32
CA GLY A 14 -15.35 14.78 4.68
C GLY A 14 -15.21 14.03 6.01
N GLN A 15 -14.22 14.36 6.83
CA GLN A 15 -14.00 13.81 8.15
C GLN A 15 -14.33 14.85 9.23
N ASP A 16 -15.04 14.43 10.27
CA ASP A 16 -15.40 15.29 11.41
C ASP A 16 -14.27 15.22 12.47
N TRP A 17 -13.48 16.30 12.57
CA TRP A 17 -12.39 16.42 13.52
C TRP A 17 -12.79 17.30 14.70
N ASP A 18 -12.46 16.88 15.93
CA ASP A 18 -12.70 17.64 17.16
C ASP A 18 -11.72 18.81 17.32
N THR A 19 -10.54 18.73 16.70
CA THR A 19 -9.49 19.75 16.67
C THR A 19 -9.00 19.97 15.25
N ASP A 20 -8.25 21.03 15.00
CA ASP A 20 -7.59 21.24 13.70
C ASP A 20 -6.64 20.07 13.38
N PRO A 21 -6.89 19.29 12.31
CA PRO A 21 -6.09 18.12 11.98
C PRO A 21 -4.62 18.44 11.67
N PHE A 22 -4.28 19.68 11.34
CA PHE A 22 -2.92 20.12 11.02
C PHE A 22 -2.24 20.92 12.15
N SER A 23 -2.88 20.98 13.32
CA SER A 23 -2.35 21.58 14.54
C SER A 23 -2.27 20.53 15.64
N LEU A 24 -1.03 20.07 15.95
CA LEU A 24 -0.83 19.01 16.93
C LEU A 24 -1.44 19.39 18.29
N THR A 25 -2.36 18.58 18.78
CA THR A 25 -3.08 18.81 20.05
C THR A 25 -2.79 17.66 21.01
N GLU A 26 -2.27 17.98 22.20
CA GLU A 26 -2.05 17.02 23.27
C GLU A 26 -3.28 16.93 24.17
N SER A 27 -3.77 15.72 24.39
CA SER A 27 -4.84 15.43 25.34
C SER A 27 -4.80 13.97 25.79
N SER A 28 -4.93 13.72 27.10
CA SER A 28 -5.04 12.37 27.67
C SER A 28 -3.94 11.40 27.21
N ASP A 29 -2.69 11.81 27.31
CA ASP A 29 -1.50 11.05 26.91
C ASP A 29 -1.44 10.66 25.41
N LYS A 30 -2.10 11.47 24.59
CA LYS A 30 -2.16 11.32 23.12
C LYS A 30 -1.85 12.63 22.43
N LEU A 31 -1.20 12.52 21.28
CA LEU A 31 -0.96 13.62 20.35
C LEU A 31 -1.87 13.45 19.13
N TYR A 32 -2.88 14.31 19.01
CA TYR A 32 -3.84 14.30 17.92
C TYR A 32 -3.36 15.15 16.76
N GLY A 33 -3.50 14.63 15.55
CA GLY A 33 -3.17 15.33 14.30
C GLY A 33 -3.05 14.36 13.14
N ARG A 34 -3.41 14.79 11.94
CA ARG A 34 -3.23 13.99 10.72
C ARG A 34 -1.75 13.71 10.49
N GLY A 35 -1.39 12.43 10.28
CA GLY A 35 -0.03 11.98 10.14
C GLY A 35 0.72 11.79 11.47
N SER A 36 0.06 11.94 12.61
CA SER A 36 0.70 11.70 13.92
C SER A 36 1.06 10.23 14.10
N ALA A 37 0.20 9.30 13.68
CA ALA A 37 0.47 7.87 13.67
C ALA A 37 1.07 7.43 12.34
N ASP A 38 0.57 7.93 11.22
CA ASP A 38 0.93 7.52 9.86
C ASP A 38 1.52 8.67 9.05
N MET A 39 2.87 8.85 8.98
CA MET A 39 3.82 8.26 9.94
C MET A 39 4.82 9.31 10.43
N LYS A 40 4.38 10.59 10.55
CA LYS A 40 5.26 11.70 10.97
C LYS A 40 5.76 11.56 12.42
N GLY A 41 5.04 10.80 13.28
CA GLY A 41 5.52 10.49 14.62
C GLY A 41 6.86 9.74 14.60
N PHE A 42 6.99 8.73 13.73
CA PHE A 42 8.27 8.05 13.52
C PHE A 42 9.35 8.99 12.98
N ILE A 43 9.03 9.78 11.94
CA ILE A 43 9.99 10.74 11.37
C ILE A 43 10.48 11.72 12.43
N ALA A 44 9.59 12.25 13.26
CA ALA A 44 9.93 13.16 14.34
C ALA A 44 10.87 12.52 15.37
N LEU A 45 10.62 11.27 15.75
CA LEU A 45 11.51 10.50 16.64
C LEU A 45 12.90 10.34 16.02
N VAL A 46 12.98 9.94 14.75
CA VAL A 46 14.25 9.79 14.03
C VAL A 46 15.00 11.11 13.97
N LEU A 47 14.33 12.20 13.58
CA LEU A 47 14.94 13.53 13.52
C LEU A 47 15.42 14.04 14.87
N SER A 48 14.71 13.70 15.96
CA SER A 48 15.12 14.09 17.32
C SER A 48 16.44 13.44 17.77
N ARG A 49 16.83 12.30 17.17
CA ARG A 49 18.08 11.57 17.44
C ARG A 49 19.24 11.97 16.52
N VAL A 50 19.00 12.77 15.48
CA VAL A 50 20.06 13.20 14.54
C VAL A 50 21.23 13.89 15.23
N PRO A 51 21.05 14.81 16.22
CA PRO A 51 22.18 15.42 16.92
C PRO A 51 23.09 14.38 17.57
N GLU A 52 22.53 13.35 18.17
CA GLU A 52 23.29 12.26 18.80
C GLU A 52 23.96 11.37 17.75
N MET A 53 23.24 10.98 16.69
CA MET A 53 23.80 10.21 15.56
C MET A 53 25.01 10.90 14.93
N VAL A 54 25.02 12.23 14.85
CA VAL A 54 26.13 13.02 14.25
C VAL A 54 27.30 13.17 15.23
N SER A 55 27.03 13.27 16.53
CA SER A 55 28.07 13.46 17.56
C SER A 55 28.73 12.18 18.02
N THR A 56 28.19 11.02 17.65
CA THR A 56 28.65 9.69 18.06
C THR A 56 29.45 9.02 16.95
N GLU A 57 30.55 8.36 17.30
CA GLU A 57 31.32 7.56 16.34
C GLU A 57 30.63 6.21 16.13
N LEU A 58 30.05 6.04 14.94
CA LEU A 58 29.27 4.86 14.57
C LEU A 58 30.12 3.85 13.81
N THR A 59 29.95 2.56 14.10
CA THR A 59 30.57 1.43 13.37
C THR A 59 30.02 1.29 11.95
N LYS A 60 28.77 1.68 11.72
CA LYS A 60 28.07 1.63 10.44
C LYS A 60 27.20 2.87 10.26
N PRO A 61 27.06 3.41 9.05
CA PRO A 61 26.23 4.57 8.81
C PRO A 61 24.73 4.27 9.02
N ILE A 62 24.01 5.27 9.51
CA ILE A 62 22.55 5.31 9.51
C ILE A 62 22.12 6.18 8.35
N HIS A 63 21.29 5.63 7.45
CA HIS A 63 20.70 6.35 6.33
C HIS A 63 19.28 6.75 6.69
N LEU A 64 18.92 8.01 6.46
CA LEU A 64 17.56 8.51 6.62
C LEU A 64 16.94 8.67 5.23
N ALA A 65 15.86 7.96 4.98
CA ALA A 65 15.17 7.95 3.69
C ALA A 65 13.72 8.43 3.90
N PHE A 66 13.45 9.68 3.54
CA PHE A 66 12.11 10.25 3.66
C PHE A 66 11.53 10.48 2.27
N SER A 67 10.43 9.80 1.99
CA SER A 67 9.70 9.83 0.75
C SER A 67 8.50 10.77 0.80
N TYR A 68 7.76 10.82 -0.28
CA TYR A 68 6.50 11.53 -0.46
C TYR A 68 5.61 10.73 -1.44
N ASP A 69 4.33 11.04 -1.51
CA ASP A 69 3.37 10.34 -2.36
C ASP A 69 3.35 8.81 -2.15
N GLU A 70 3.53 8.38 -0.89
CA GLU A 70 3.33 6.99 -0.48
C GLU A 70 1.85 6.62 -0.56
N GLU A 71 0.99 7.46 0.01
CA GLU A 71 -0.45 7.25 0.21
C GLU A 71 -1.23 7.08 -1.11
N ILE A 72 -0.68 7.55 -2.21
CA ILE A 72 -1.25 7.38 -3.55
C ILE A 72 -0.66 6.20 -4.32
N GLY A 73 0.11 5.32 -3.64
CA GLY A 73 0.64 4.07 -4.19
C GLY A 73 2.16 4.00 -4.30
N CYS A 74 2.90 4.53 -3.33
CA CYS A 74 4.36 4.48 -3.23
C CYS A 74 5.06 5.11 -4.46
N VAL A 75 4.51 6.22 -4.99
CA VAL A 75 4.98 6.82 -6.25
C VAL A 75 6.30 7.57 -6.06
N GLY A 76 6.40 8.35 -4.98
CA GLY A 76 7.53 9.26 -4.78
C GLY A 76 8.85 8.55 -4.47
N VAL A 77 8.81 7.41 -3.80
CA VAL A 77 10.00 6.61 -3.46
C VAL A 77 10.75 6.11 -4.70
N GLN A 78 10.09 5.98 -5.84
CA GLN A 78 10.71 5.50 -7.08
C GLN A 78 11.93 6.34 -7.48
N ARG A 79 11.83 7.68 -7.34
CA ARG A 79 12.95 8.59 -7.63
C ARG A 79 14.12 8.43 -6.66
N MET A 80 13.81 8.17 -5.39
CA MET A 80 14.85 7.88 -4.39
C MET A 80 15.54 6.57 -4.70
N LEU A 81 14.80 5.54 -5.10
CA LEU A 81 15.35 4.24 -5.49
C LEU A 81 16.26 4.35 -6.72
N ASP A 82 15.88 5.16 -7.74
CA ASP A 82 16.73 5.44 -8.91
C ASP A 82 18.09 6.00 -8.50
N LEU A 83 18.12 6.87 -7.48
CA LEU A 83 19.36 7.42 -6.95
C LEU A 83 20.15 6.39 -6.12
N LEU A 84 19.47 5.64 -5.25
CA LEU A 84 20.12 4.67 -4.35
C LEU A 84 20.74 3.48 -5.10
N GLU A 85 20.13 3.04 -6.18
CA GLU A 85 20.68 1.97 -7.03
C GLU A 85 22.07 2.29 -7.57
N HIS A 86 22.38 3.58 -7.75
CA HIS A 86 23.63 4.07 -8.34
C HIS A 86 24.63 4.58 -7.31
N GLN A 87 24.28 4.59 -6.00
CA GLN A 87 25.19 5.01 -4.95
C GLN A 87 26.29 3.98 -4.70
N PRO A 88 27.54 4.42 -4.45
CA PRO A 88 28.66 3.52 -4.12
C PRO A 88 28.48 2.84 -2.75
N ILE A 89 27.80 3.48 -1.82
CA ILE A 89 27.49 2.96 -0.49
C ILE A 89 25.99 2.75 -0.41
N LYS A 90 25.56 1.49 -0.35
CA LYS A 90 24.15 1.11 -0.20
C LYS A 90 23.87 0.73 1.26
N PRO A 91 22.66 1.03 1.77
CA PRO A 91 22.23 0.47 3.05
C PRO A 91 22.20 -1.06 2.97
N SER A 92 22.56 -1.73 4.06
CA SER A 92 22.55 -3.21 4.12
C SER A 92 21.19 -3.78 4.53
N CYS A 93 20.31 -2.97 5.11
CA CYS A 93 18.97 -3.33 5.54
C CYS A 93 18.12 -2.07 5.74
N CYS A 94 16.80 -2.24 5.75
CA CYS A 94 15.85 -1.13 5.91
C CYS A 94 14.80 -1.44 6.97
N ILE A 95 14.44 -0.43 7.77
CA ILE A 95 13.31 -0.42 8.68
C ILE A 95 12.37 0.69 8.23
N ILE A 96 11.14 0.30 7.88
CA ILE A 96 10.07 1.22 7.53
C ILE A 96 9.28 1.52 8.81
N GLY A 97 9.09 2.78 9.14
CA GLY A 97 8.50 3.20 10.40
C GLY A 97 6.98 3.30 10.41
N GLU A 98 6.27 2.51 9.60
CA GLU A 98 4.80 2.45 9.62
C GLU A 98 4.25 2.00 10.99
N PRO A 99 3.01 2.42 11.34
CA PRO A 99 2.45 2.22 12.69
C PRO A 99 2.07 0.77 12.96
N THR A 100 3.02 -0.04 13.40
CA THR A 100 2.87 -1.46 13.77
C THR A 100 2.73 -1.71 15.28
N GLY A 101 2.62 -0.66 16.09
CA GLY A 101 2.68 -0.79 17.55
C GLY A 101 4.05 -1.18 18.08
N MET A 102 5.11 -0.97 17.31
CA MET A 102 6.48 -1.46 17.56
C MET A 102 6.59 -3.00 17.46
N GLU A 103 5.69 -3.67 16.75
CA GLU A 103 5.85 -5.07 16.39
C GLU A 103 6.70 -5.21 15.12
N VAL A 104 7.47 -6.29 15.04
CA VAL A 104 8.25 -6.61 13.85
C VAL A 104 7.35 -7.22 12.79
N VAL A 105 7.12 -6.51 11.70
CA VAL A 105 6.37 -6.99 10.55
C VAL A 105 7.34 -7.37 9.44
N ILE A 106 7.32 -8.65 9.06
CA ILE A 106 8.24 -9.23 8.07
C ILE A 106 7.65 -9.34 6.67
N GLY A 107 6.37 -9.00 6.51
CA GLY A 107 5.72 -9.12 5.21
C GLY A 107 4.43 -8.32 5.11
N HIS A 108 4.14 -7.87 3.91
CA HIS A 108 2.85 -7.28 3.54
C HIS A 108 2.46 -7.66 2.12
N LYS A 109 1.17 -7.58 1.81
CA LYS A 109 0.67 -7.82 0.45
C LYS A 109 1.10 -6.71 -0.50
N GLY A 110 1.31 -7.08 -1.76
CA GLY A 110 1.43 -6.13 -2.85
C GLY A 110 0.07 -5.64 -3.34
N LYS A 111 0.09 -4.63 -4.19
CA LYS A 111 -1.11 -4.01 -4.77
C LYS A 111 -0.96 -3.83 -6.28
N LEU A 112 -2.05 -4.05 -6.99
CA LEU A 112 -2.26 -3.56 -8.34
C LEU A 112 -3.68 -3.02 -8.41
N ALA A 113 -3.82 -1.73 -8.67
CA ALA A 113 -5.11 -1.05 -8.81
C ALA A 113 -5.30 -0.62 -10.27
N THR A 114 -6.47 -0.90 -10.81
CA THR A 114 -6.77 -0.69 -12.23
C THR A 114 -8.13 -0.02 -12.38
N ARG A 115 -8.17 0.97 -13.25
CA ARG A 115 -9.39 1.57 -13.77
C ARG A 115 -9.76 0.94 -15.09
N VAL A 116 -11.03 0.58 -15.23
CA VAL A 116 -11.58 0.07 -16.48
C VAL A 116 -12.61 1.06 -16.98
N LYS A 117 -12.43 1.50 -18.22
CA LYS A 117 -13.42 2.32 -18.95
C LYS A 117 -14.04 1.43 -20.03
N VAL A 118 -15.36 1.28 -19.97
CA VAL A 118 -16.14 0.54 -20.98
C VAL A 118 -16.81 1.53 -21.88
N ARG A 119 -16.42 1.51 -23.17
CA ARG A 119 -17.01 2.33 -24.22
C ARG A 119 -18.13 1.55 -24.89
N GLY A 120 -19.35 2.04 -24.79
CA GLY A 120 -20.54 1.48 -25.44
C GLY A 120 -21.01 2.35 -26.61
N HIS A 121 -22.22 2.02 -27.14
CA HIS A 121 -22.89 2.73 -28.18
C HIS A 121 -24.27 3.18 -27.72
N ALA A 122 -24.50 4.52 -27.67
CA ALA A 122 -25.74 5.10 -27.19
C ALA A 122 -26.85 5.05 -28.25
N CYS A 123 -28.04 4.70 -27.80
CA CYS A 123 -29.28 4.84 -28.56
C CYS A 123 -30.46 4.99 -27.58
N HIS A 124 -31.65 5.23 -28.11
CA HIS A 124 -32.87 5.24 -27.30
C HIS A 124 -33.13 3.84 -26.72
N SER A 125 -33.54 3.75 -25.44
CA SER A 125 -33.73 2.46 -24.74
C SER A 125 -34.72 1.50 -25.43
N GLY A 126 -35.72 2.04 -26.14
CA GLY A 126 -36.60 1.25 -26.98
C GLY A 126 -35.93 0.59 -28.20
N GLN A 127 -34.70 0.95 -28.49
CA GLN A 127 -33.85 0.41 -29.54
C GLN A 127 -32.61 -0.28 -28.95
N SER A 128 -32.64 -0.67 -27.68
CA SER A 128 -31.48 -1.22 -26.98
C SER A 128 -30.72 -2.32 -27.73
N PRO A 129 -31.35 -3.19 -28.55
CA PRO A 129 -30.61 -4.18 -29.34
C PRO A 129 -29.71 -3.58 -30.45
N LEU A 130 -29.87 -2.30 -30.77
CA LEU A 130 -29.04 -1.57 -31.74
C LEU A 130 -27.93 -0.75 -31.09
N GLY A 131 -27.87 -0.75 -29.76
CA GLY A 131 -26.82 -0.10 -28.97
C GLY A 131 -25.94 -1.11 -28.24
N VAL A 132 -24.85 -0.61 -27.66
CA VAL A 132 -23.96 -1.38 -26.79
C VAL A 132 -24.01 -0.78 -25.40
N ASN A 133 -24.64 -1.47 -24.45
CA ASN A 133 -24.82 -0.99 -23.08
C ASN A 133 -23.52 -1.16 -22.26
N ALA A 134 -22.79 -0.07 -22.05
CA ALA A 134 -21.55 -0.11 -21.31
C ALA A 134 -21.71 -0.58 -19.86
N ILE A 135 -22.87 -0.38 -19.21
CA ILE A 135 -23.13 -0.87 -17.85
C ILE A 135 -23.27 -2.40 -17.84
N ASP A 136 -23.98 -2.99 -18.83
CA ASP A 136 -24.20 -4.43 -18.90
C ASP A 136 -22.85 -5.14 -19.06
N PHE A 137 -22.02 -4.72 -20.02
CA PHE A 137 -20.69 -5.30 -20.25
C PHE A 137 -19.73 -5.05 -19.07
N ALA A 138 -19.78 -3.87 -18.41
CA ALA A 138 -19.03 -3.63 -17.19
C ALA A 138 -19.44 -4.62 -16.07
N SER A 139 -20.75 -4.86 -15.92
CA SER A 139 -21.27 -5.79 -14.91
C SER A 139 -20.81 -7.22 -15.14
N GLU A 140 -20.73 -7.67 -16.38
CA GLU A 140 -20.23 -9.01 -16.72
C GLU A 140 -18.74 -9.17 -16.36
N LEU A 141 -17.92 -8.14 -16.67
CA LEU A 141 -16.52 -8.18 -16.29
C LEU A 141 -16.34 -8.13 -14.77
N ILE A 142 -17.14 -7.34 -14.04
CA ILE A 142 -17.14 -7.32 -12.57
C ILE A 142 -17.52 -8.69 -11.99
N VAL A 143 -18.51 -9.38 -12.59
CA VAL A 143 -18.87 -10.76 -12.19
C VAL A 143 -17.72 -11.72 -12.43
N TYR A 144 -16.99 -11.58 -13.54
CA TYR A 144 -15.79 -12.39 -13.80
C TYR A 144 -14.68 -12.14 -12.78
N ILE A 145 -14.39 -10.86 -12.44
CA ILE A 145 -13.43 -10.50 -11.37
C ILE A 145 -13.83 -11.13 -10.04
N ARG A 146 -15.12 -11.08 -9.67
CA ARG A 146 -15.64 -11.75 -8.46
C ARG A 146 -15.47 -13.26 -8.50
N LYS A 147 -15.61 -13.88 -9.67
CA LYS A 147 -15.35 -15.32 -9.84
C LYS A 147 -13.88 -15.66 -9.57
N LEU A 148 -12.94 -14.90 -10.13
CA LEU A 148 -11.50 -15.06 -9.86
C LEU A 148 -11.19 -14.87 -8.37
N ALA A 149 -11.79 -13.87 -7.72
CA ALA A 149 -11.66 -13.66 -6.28
C ALA A 149 -12.11 -14.89 -5.48
N HIS A 150 -13.24 -15.49 -5.86
CA HIS A 150 -13.73 -16.71 -5.23
C HIS A 150 -12.78 -17.90 -5.48
N GLU A 151 -12.28 -18.08 -6.70
CA GLU A 151 -11.31 -19.12 -7.03
C GLU A 151 -10.04 -19.00 -6.18
N LYS A 152 -9.51 -17.77 -5.99
CA LYS A 152 -8.38 -17.52 -5.10
C LYS A 152 -8.67 -17.91 -3.65
N SER A 153 -9.85 -17.59 -3.15
CA SER A 153 -10.26 -17.97 -1.79
C SER A 153 -10.36 -19.48 -1.55
N GLN A 154 -10.61 -20.26 -2.59
CA GLN A 154 -10.74 -21.72 -2.50
C GLN A 154 -9.45 -22.47 -2.80
N ASN A 155 -8.65 -21.98 -3.75
CA ASN A 155 -7.54 -22.72 -4.33
C ASN A 155 -6.18 -22.15 -3.93
N GLY A 156 -6.11 -20.94 -3.36
CA GLY A 156 -4.87 -20.25 -2.98
C GLY A 156 -4.04 -19.75 -4.18
N PRO A 157 -2.74 -19.61 -4.01
CA PRO A 157 -1.91 -20.03 -2.85
C PRO A 157 -2.34 -19.41 -1.52
N PHE A 158 -1.92 -20.02 -0.41
CA PHE A 158 -2.27 -19.58 0.94
C PHE A 158 -1.03 -19.30 1.76
N ASP A 159 -0.99 -18.15 2.41
CA ASP A 159 -0.04 -17.80 3.45
C ASP A 159 -0.79 -17.56 4.77
N LYS A 160 -0.69 -18.50 5.69
CA LYS A 160 -1.48 -18.55 6.93
C LYS A 160 -1.06 -17.50 7.98
N ASP A 161 0.03 -16.81 7.74
CA ASP A 161 0.49 -15.73 8.61
C ASP A 161 -0.30 -14.42 8.39
N TYR A 162 -1.11 -14.35 7.30
CA TYR A 162 -2.04 -13.26 7.08
C TYR A 162 -3.45 -13.58 7.61
N GLU A 163 -4.14 -12.59 8.14
CA GLU A 163 -5.56 -12.70 8.53
C GLU A 163 -6.42 -13.19 7.36
N VAL A 164 -6.22 -12.62 6.15
CA VAL A 164 -6.77 -13.12 4.90
C VAL A 164 -5.65 -13.79 4.11
N PRO A 165 -5.57 -15.14 4.13
CA PRO A 165 -4.37 -15.88 3.74
C PRO A 165 -4.17 -16.07 2.23
N TYR A 166 -4.86 -15.35 1.39
CA TYR A 166 -4.82 -15.48 -0.08
C TYR A 166 -4.90 -14.11 -0.76
N THR A 167 -4.61 -14.08 -2.06
CA THR A 167 -4.76 -12.90 -2.91
C THR A 167 -6.23 -12.54 -3.09
N THR A 168 -6.56 -11.28 -2.83
CA THR A 168 -7.93 -10.77 -2.96
C THR A 168 -8.07 -9.85 -4.18
N LEU A 169 -9.25 -9.89 -4.80
CA LEU A 169 -9.68 -8.96 -5.85
C LEU A 169 -10.95 -8.24 -5.36
N HIS A 170 -10.97 -6.92 -5.49
CA HIS A 170 -12.07 -6.10 -4.98
C HIS A 170 -12.41 -4.98 -5.98
N THR A 171 -13.68 -4.88 -6.38
CA THR A 171 -14.19 -3.74 -7.14
C THR A 171 -14.74 -2.72 -6.14
N GLY A 172 -14.10 -1.55 -6.06
CA GLY A 172 -14.40 -0.54 -5.04
C GLY A 172 -15.31 0.59 -5.52
N VAL A 173 -15.25 0.92 -6.81
CA VAL A 173 -16.00 2.05 -7.39
C VAL A 173 -16.61 1.63 -8.72
N VAL A 174 -17.84 2.07 -8.99
CA VAL A 174 -18.49 1.93 -10.28
C VAL A 174 -19.38 3.12 -10.57
N GLY A 175 -19.38 3.60 -11.82
CA GLY A 175 -20.25 4.67 -12.27
C GLY A 175 -20.49 4.61 -13.78
N GLY A 176 -21.73 4.87 -14.20
CA GLY A 176 -22.07 4.85 -15.62
C GLY A 176 -23.50 5.29 -15.91
N GLY A 177 -23.76 5.56 -17.21
CA GLY A 177 -25.06 6.03 -17.69
C GLY A 177 -25.37 7.49 -17.36
N THR A 178 -26.35 8.04 -18.07
CA THR A 178 -26.78 9.45 -17.94
C THR A 178 -28.28 9.61 -17.72
N ALA A 179 -29.09 8.72 -18.30
CA ALA A 179 -30.55 8.75 -18.16
C ALA A 179 -31.14 7.35 -18.39
N LEU A 180 -32.26 7.05 -17.74
CA LEU A 180 -32.89 5.72 -17.81
C LEU A 180 -33.30 5.29 -19.24
N ASN A 181 -33.66 6.26 -20.06
CA ASN A 181 -34.14 6.01 -21.43
C ASN A 181 -33.06 6.12 -22.52
N ILE A 182 -31.80 6.12 -22.15
CA ILE A 182 -30.64 6.12 -23.05
C ILE A 182 -29.77 4.91 -22.74
N VAL A 183 -29.39 4.12 -23.76
CA VAL A 183 -28.39 3.07 -23.62
C VAL A 183 -27.05 3.68 -23.25
N PRO A 184 -26.43 3.31 -22.11
CA PRO A 184 -25.18 3.91 -21.65
C PRO A 184 -24.02 3.68 -22.63
N ASN A 185 -23.37 4.75 -23.05
CA ASN A 185 -22.16 4.68 -23.88
C ASN A 185 -20.86 4.74 -23.10
N LEU A 186 -20.94 4.89 -21.77
CA LEU A 186 -19.79 4.88 -20.89
C LEU A 186 -20.16 4.29 -19.53
N CYS A 187 -19.33 3.35 -19.07
CA CYS A 187 -19.27 2.93 -17.69
C CYS A 187 -17.80 2.86 -17.27
N GLN A 188 -17.50 3.24 -16.04
CA GLN A 188 -16.16 3.15 -15.47
C GLN A 188 -16.25 2.43 -14.13
N PHE A 189 -15.28 1.56 -13.85
CA PHE A 189 -15.11 1.01 -12.52
C PHE A 189 -13.64 0.86 -12.18
N ASP A 190 -13.35 0.91 -10.86
CA ASP A 190 -12.01 0.74 -10.34
C ASP A 190 -11.99 -0.53 -9.48
N PHE A 191 -10.99 -1.38 -9.69
CA PHE A 191 -10.76 -2.57 -8.89
C PHE A 191 -9.30 -2.66 -8.46
N GLU A 192 -9.03 -3.42 -7.38
CA GLU A 192 -7.67 -3.71 -6.94
C GLU A 192 -7.45 -5.20 -6.69
N ILE A 193 -6.21 -5.60 -6.84
CA ILE A 193 -5.66 -6.90 -6.50
C ILE A 193 -4.67 -6.69 -5.35
N ARG A 194 -4.95 -7.32 -4.18
CA ARG A 194 -4.01 -7.40 -3.06
C ARG A 194 -3.37 -8.77 -3.07
N HIS A 195 -2.16 -8.87 -3.61
CA HIS A 195 -1.52 -10.15 -3.91
C HIS A 195 -0.51 -10.57 -2.84
N LEU A 196 -0.34 -11.88 -2.67
CA LEU A 196 0.75 -12.44 -1.90
C LEU A 196 2.09 -12.15 -2.60
N TYR A 197 3.19 -12.18 -1.84
CA TYR A 197 4.53 -11.87 -2.35
C TYR A 197 4.93 -12.75 -3.55
N GLU A 198 4.60 -14.03 -3.51
CA GLU A 198 4.97 -15.01 -4.54
C GLU A 198 4.11 -14.95 -5.80
N GLU A 199 3.02 -14.17 -5.79
CA GLU A 199 2.12 -14.06 -6.93
C GLU A 199 2.41 -12.82 -7.76
N ASP A 200 2.48 -13.01 -9.08
CA ASP A 200 2.51 -11.90 -10.02
C ASP A 200 1.08 -11.43 -10.31
N PRO A 201 0.68 -10.22 -9.86
CA PRO A 201 -0.66 -9.70 -10.10
C PRO A 201 -0.94 -9.45 -11.58
N GLN A 202 0.09 -9.33 -12.42
CA GLN A 202 -0.06 -9.15 -13.87
C GLN A 202 -0.76 -10.36 -14.51
N HIS A 203 -0.49 -11.57 -14.05
CA HIS A 203 -1.19 -12.76 -14.56
C HIS A 203 -2.69 -12.71 -14.33
N LEU A 204 -3.15 -12.12 -13.21
CA LEU A 204 -4.57 -11.94 -12.94
C LEU A 204 -5.16 -10.82 -13.79
N LEU A 205 -4.43 -9.73 -13.97
CA LEU A 205 -4.84 -8.65 -14.85
C LEU A 205 -4.96 -9.14 -16.29
N ASP A 206 -3.97 -9.90 -16.79
CA ASP A 206 -3.99 -10.48 -18.14
C ASP A 206 -5.21 -11.41 -18.34
N GLN A 207 -5.59 -12.19 -17.34
CA GLN A 207 -6.81 -13.04 -17.41
C GLN A 207 -8.07 -12.18 -17.54
N ILE A 208 -8.14 -11.07 -16.79
CA ILE A 208 -9.28 -10.15 -16.82
C ILE A 208 -9.35 -9.45 -18.19
N GLU A 209 -8.21 -8.96 -18.67
CA GLU A 209 -8.12 -8.31 -19.99
C GLU A 209 -8.48 -9.27 -21.12
N ASN A 210 -7.93 -10.49 -21.11
CA ASN A 210 -8.22 -11.49 -22.12
C ASN A 210 -9.71 -11.88 -22.11
N PHE A 211 -10.33 -12.02 -20.93
CA PHE A 211 -11.76 -12.25 -20.87
C PHE A 211 -12.57 -11.12 -21.49
N ALA A 212 -12.20 -9.86 -21.22
CA ALA A 212 -12.86 -8.71 -21.82
C ALA A 212 -12.72 -8.71 -23.35
N ARG A 213 -11.52 -8.94 -23.87
CA ARG A 213 -11.24 -8.89 -25.32
C ARG A 213 -11.79 -10.09 -26.09
N ASP A 214 -11.60 -11.30 -25.56
CA ASP A 214 -11.92 -12.52 -26.30
C ASP A 214 -13.40 -12.90 -26.20
N HIS A 215 -14.11 -12.42 -25.17
CA HIS A 215 -15.52 -12.76 -24.96
C HIS A 215 -16.43 -11.53 -25.11
N LEU A 216 -16.16 -10.44 -24.39
CA LEU A 216 -17.09 -9.32 -24.34
C LEU A 216 -16.96 -8.39 -25.56
N GLU A 217 -15.74 -8.01 -25.95
CA GLU A 217 -15.54 -7.14 -27.12
C GLU A 217 -16.02 -7.78 -28.43
N ASN A 218 -15.88 -9.09 -28.57
CA ASN A 218 -16.40 -9.79 -29.75
C ASN A 218 -17.92 -9.63 -29.91
N GLU A 219 -18.66 -9.60 -28.79
CA GLU A 219 -20.10 -9.36 -28.81
C GLU A 219 -20.43 -7.88 -29.08
N MET A 220 -19.70 -6.96 -28.42
CA MET A 220 -19.86 -5.53 -28.63
C MET A 220 -19.63 -5.13 -30.09
N HIS A 221 -18.61 -5.67 -30.73
CA HIS A 221 -18.21 -5.37 -32.10
C HIS A 221 -19.18 -5.90 -33.16
N LEU A 222 -20.12 -6.79 -32.81
CA LEU A 222 -21.22 -7.16 -33.72
C LEU A 222 -22.15 -5.97 -34.00
N ILE A 223 -22.17 -4.97 -33.09
CA ILE A 223 -23.02 -3.78 -33.19
C ILE A 223 -22.18 -2.57 -33.61
N ASP A 224 -21.05 -2.32 -32.93
CA ASP A 224 -20.18 -1.17 -33.19
C ASP A 224 -18.72 -1.51 -32.85
N SER A 225 -17.85 -1.49 -33.85
CA SER A 225 -16.41 -1.79 -33.73
C SER A 225 -15.62 -0.77 -32.92
N ASP A 226 -16.16 0.42 -32.61
CA ASP A 226 -15.49 1.45 -31.83
C ASP A 226 -15.71 1.30 -30.31
N THR A 227 -16.55 0.32 -29.94
CA THR A 227 -16.78 -0.03 -28.52
C THR A 227 -15.65 -0.90 -27.94
N GLY A 228 -15.58 -1.07 -26.64
CA GLY A 228 -14.57 -1.92 -26.02
C GLY A 228 -14.16 -1.48 -24.62
N PHE A 229 -13.06 -2.05 -24.14
CA PHE A 229 -12.52 -1.83 -22.81
C PHE A 229 -11.14 -1.17 -22.85
N ASP A 230 -10.94 -0.13 -22.06
CA ASP A 230 -9.64 0.50 -21.83
C ASP A 230 -9.24 0.25 -20.37
N PHE A 231 -8.01 -0.27 -20.15
CA PHE A 231 -7.44 -0.55 -18.84
C PHE A 231 -6.34 0.46 -18.52
N GLU A 232 -6.40 1.06 -17.34
CA GLU A 232 -5.45 2.04 -16.85
C GLU A 232 -4.95 1.61 -15.47
N THR A 233 -3.66 1.32 -15.33
CA THR A 233 -3.07 1.05 -14.02
C THR A 233 -2.99 2.35 -13.23
N LEU A 234 -3.67 2.39 -12.08
CA LEU A 234 -3.70 3.54 -11.17
C LEU A 234 -2.52 3.53 -10.21
N ALA A 235 -2.21 2.35 -9.64
CA ALA A 235 -1.12 2.17 -8.71
C ALA A 235 -0.65 0.71 -8.69
N THR A 236 0.64 0.49 -8.51
CA THR A 236 1.20 -0.84 -8.30
C THR A 236 2.45 -0.79 -7.44
N TYR A 237 2.53 -1.70 -6.48
CA TYR A 237 3.75 -1.95 -5.71
C TYR A 237 3.83 -3.43 -5.31
N PRO A 238 5.06 -3.99 -5.21
CA PRO A 238 5.26 -5.39 -4.83
C PRO A 238 4.94 -5.64 -3.35
N GLY A 239 4.62 -6.88 -3.01
CA GLY A 239 4.60 -7.33 -1.63
C GLY A 239 5.99 -7.32 -1.00
N LEU A 240 6.03 -7.38 0.32
CA LEU A 240 7.23 -7.58 1.12
C LEU A 240 7.20 -8.99 1.71
N LEU A 241 8.35 -9.68 1.68
CA LEU A 241 8.56 -10.92 2.43
C LEU A 241 10.02 -11.04 2.83
N THR A 242 10.29 -10.90 4.13
CA THR A 242 11.61 -11.08 4.72
C THR A 242 11.64 -12.37 5.54
N ASP A 243 12.63 -13.22 5.28
CA ASP A 243 12.79 -14.48 6.02
C ASP A 243 12.99 -14.20 7.52
N PRO A 244 12.14 -14.74 8.40
CA PRO A 244 12.26 -14.54 9.85
C PRO A 244 13.53 -15.10 10.45
N GLY A 245 14.24 -16.01 9.76
CA GLY A 245 15.46 -16.64 10.22
C GLY A 245 16.75 -15.86 9.99
N ILE A 246 16.72 -14.75 9.26
CA ILE A 246 17.92 -13.95 8.99
C ILE A 246 18.38 -13.15 10.20
N GLU A 247 19.68 -12.88 10.27
CA GLU A 247 20.31 -12.13 11.36
C GLU A 247 19.66 -10.75 11.60
N PHE A 248 19.29 -10.05 10.54
CA PHE A 248 18.67 -8.74 10.65
C PHE A 248 17.33 -8.75 11.40
N VAL A 249 16.45 -9.73 11.13
CA VAL A 249 15.18 -9.88 11.86
C VAL A 249 15.43 -10.21 13.34
N THR A 250 16.36 -11.13 13.60
CA THR A 250 16.77 -11.48 14.97
C THR A 250 17.34 -10.29 15.72
N TYR A 251 18.16 -9.48 15.04
CA TYR A 251 18.76 -8.26 15.59
C TYR A 251 17.66 -7.25 15.99
N VAL A 252 16.70 -6.94 15.11
CA VAL A 252 15.64 -5.97 15.42
C VAL A 252 14.72 -6.47 16.53
N LYS A 253 14.40 -7.77 16.56
CA LYS A 253 13.68 -8.40 17.69
C LYS A 253 14.41 -8.25 19.00
N GLY A 254 15.74 -8.37 18.99
CA GLY A 254 16.59 -8.17 20.18
C GLY A 254 16.55 -6.74 20.70
N LEU A 255 16.52 -5.72 19.80
CA LEU A 255 16.38 -4.32 20.19
C LEU A 255 15.03 -4.01 20.87
N LEU A 256 13.99 -4.77 20.54
CA LEU A 256 12.63 -4.62 21.07
C LEU A 256 12.34 -5.50 22.28
N ASP A 257 13.27 -6.38 22.66
CA ASP A 257 13.04 -7.45 23.64
C ASP A 257 11.75 -8.26 23.34
N ASN A 258 11.47 -8.49 22.05
CA ASN A 258 10.28 -9.18 21.59
C ASN A 258 10.61 -10.16 20.46
N ASN A 259 10.34 -11.45 20.66
CA ASN A 259 10.62 -12.51 19.69
C ASN A 259 9.50 -12.74 18.67
N ALA A 260 8.34 -12.07 18.80
CA ALA A 260 7.23 -12.19 17.88
C ALA A 260 7.51 -11.49 16.55
N HIS A 261 6.80 -11.88 15.52
CA HIS A 261 6.68 -11.18 14.25
C HIS A 261 5.33 -11.48 13.62
N SER A 262 4.91 -10.64 12.69
CA SER A 262 3.64 -10.77 12.00
C SER A 262 3.77 -10.39 10.52
N LYS A 263 2.68 -10.59 9.77
CA LYS A 263 2.47 -10.04 8.44
C LYS A 263 1.20 -9.21 8.44
N VAL A 264 1.17 -8.15 7.63
CA VAL A 264 0.05 -7.20 7.58
C VAL A 264 -0.57 -7.13 6.19
N ILE A 265 -1.85 -6.73 6.11
CA ILE A 265 -2.60 -6.66 4.85
C ILE A 265 -2.42 -5.32 4.13
N PHE A 266 -2.04 -4.25 4.86
CA PHE A 266 -1.71 -2.97 4.25
C PHE A 266 -0.32 -3.01 3.61
N GLY A 267 -0.07 -2.13 2.65
CA GLY A 267 1.22 -2.04 1.96
C GLY A 267 2.11 -0.97 2.56
N SER A 268 3.34 -0.98 2.13
CA SER A 268 4.35 0.05 2.39
C SER A 268 5.38 0.09 1.27
N GLU A 269 6.31 1.00 1.33
CA GLU A 269 7.46 1.06 0.41
C GLU A 269 8.44 -0.12 0.56
N GLY A 270 8.24 -0.97 1.59
CA GLY A 270 9.16 -2.05 1.96
C GLY A 270 9.43 -3.04 0.83
N GLY A 271 8.39 -3.46 0.11
CA GLY A 271 8.53 -4.34 -1.04
C GLY A 271 9.37 -3.73 -2.18
N LEU A 272 9.31 -2.40 -2.35
CA LEU A 272 10.11 -1.68 -3.35
C LEU A 272 11.58 -1.64 -2.97
N PHE A 273 11.91 -1.34 -1.71
CA PHE A 273 13.30 -1.39 -1.22
C PHE A 273 13.88 -2.80 -1.36
N GLN A 274 13.12 -3.82 -0.95
CA GLN A 274 13.56 -5.21 -1.08
C GLN A 274 13.80 -5.60 -2.54
N LYS A 275 12.84 -5.31 -3.43
CA LYS A 275 12.89 -5.72 -4.84
C LYS A 275 13.99 -5.00 -5.62
N ARG A 276 14.14 -3.67 -5.42
CA ARG A 276 15.05 -2.84 -6.22
C ARG A 276 16.46 -2.78 -5.66
N LEU A 277 16.63 -2.72 -4.34
CA LEU A 277 17.96 -2.63 -3.73
C LEU A 277 18.52 -3.98 -3.31
N GLY A 278 17.69 -5.04 -3.26
CA GLY A 278 18.10 -6.37 -2.83
C GLY A 278 18.45 -6.43 -1.34
N ILE A 279 17.91 -5.53 -0.52
CA ILE A 279 18.20 -5.46 0.93
C ILE A 279 17.06 -6.04 1.75
N PRO A 280 17.35 -6.77 2.84
CA PRO A 280 16.32 -7.18 3.78
C PRO A 280 15.63 -5.96 4.38
N THR A 281 14.31 -5.99 4.35
CA THR A 281 13.46 -4.88 4.79
C THR A 281 12.39 -5.43 5.74
N LEU A 282 12.08 -4.70 6.79
CA LEU A 282 10.95 -4.97 7.66
C LEU A 282 10.22 -3.67 8.02
N VAL A 283 9.01 -3.82 8.54
CA VAL A 283 8.20 -2.70 9.00
C VAL A 283 8.14 -2.74 10.52
N CYS A 284 8.47 -1.62 11.16
CA CYS A 284 8.42 -1.48 12.61
C CYS A 284 8.40 0.01 12.98
N GLY A 285 7.29 0.47 13.52
CA GLY A 285 7.14 1.85 13.94
C GLY A 285 6.08 2.05 15.02
N PRO A 286 6.10 3.22 15.66
CA PRO A 286 5.18 3.56 16.75
C PRO A 286 3.80 3.94 16.21
N GLY A 287 2.77 3.73 17.03
CA GLY A 287 1.38 3.94 16.65
C GLY A 287 0.72 2.66 16.16
N ASN A 288 -0.55 2.74 15.82
CA ASN A 288 -1.31 1.62 15.32
C ASN A 288 -2.10 2.06 14.09
N ILE A 289 -2.10 1.22 13.07
CA ILE A 289 -2.82 1.45 11.80
C ILE A 289 -4.32 1.69 12.00
N ASP A 290 -4.90 1.19 13.09
CA ASP A 290 -6.31 1.43 13.42
C ASP A 290 -6.63 2.90 13.68
N GLN A 291 -5.66 3.74 14.03
CA GLN A 291 -5.81 5.18 14.18
C GLN A 291 -5.64 5.95 12.88
N ALA A 292 -4.93 5.38 11.90
CA ALA A 292 -4.64 6.01 10.63
C ALA A 292 -5.90 6.21 9.75
N HIS A 293 -5.87 7.17 8.84
CA HIS A 293 -6.90 7.46 7.83
C HIS A 293 -8.28 7.84 8.37
N LYS A 294 -8.42 8.06 9.66
CA LYS A 294 -9.68 8.42 10.35
C LYS A 294 -9.61 9.84 10.90
N ALA A 295 -10.79 10.42 11.18
CA ALA A 295 -10.87 11.63 12.00
C ALA A 295 -10.28 11.37 13.39
N ASN A 296 -9.70 12.41 13.99
CA ASN A 296 -9.07 12.33 15.30
C ASN A 296 -7.93 11.30 15.37
N GLU A 297 -7.18 11.13 14.28
CA GLU A 297 -5.95 10.36 14.29
C GLU A 297 -5.04 10.84 15.42
N TYR A 298 -4.43 9.89 16.11
CA TYR A 298 -3.50 10.17 17.21
C TYR A 298 -2.40 9.15 17.33
N ILE A 299 -1.29 9.57 17.94
CA ILE A 299 -0.29 8.67 18.50
C ILE A 299 -0.23 8.83 20.00
N SER A 300 -0.11 7.73 20.76
CA SER A 300 0.02 7.81 22.21
C SER A 300 1.44 8.16 22.63
N LEU A 301 1.61 8.82 23.79
CA LEU A 301 2.92 9.10 24.36
C LEU A 301 3.70 7.80 24.66
N GLU A 302 2.98 6.74 25.07
CA GLU A 302 3.56 5.39 25.27
C GLU A 302 4.18 4.85 23.98
N GLN A 303 3.52 5.01 22.83
CA GLN A 303 4.05 4.54 21.55
C GLN A 303 5.26 5.37 21.10
N LEU A 304 5.25 6.67 21.34
CA LEU A 304 6.41 7.52 21.10
C LEU A 304 7.59 7.14 22.01
N GLU A 305 7.34 6.83 23.27
CA GLU A 305 8.37 6.35 24.20
C GLU A 305 8.97 5.02 23.72
N LYS A 306 8.13 4.04 23.35
CA LYS A 306 8.60 2.77 22.78
C LYS A 306 9.44 2.97 21.51
N GLY A 307 8.99 3.82 20.60
CA GLY A 307 9.74 4.16 19.38
C GLY A 307 11.07 4.88 19.69
N GLY A 308 11.08 5.78 20.68
CA GLY A 308 12.28 6.44 21.16
C GLY A 308 13.29 5.46 21.74
N ASN A 309 12.86 4.60 22.66
CA ASN A 309 13.70 3.54 23.25
C ASN A 309 14.28 2.59 22.20
N PHE A 310 13.50 2.23 21.20
CA PHE A 310 13.98 1.42 20.07
C PHE A 310 15.11 2.12 19.31
N LEU A 311 14.97 3.42 18.99
CA LEU A 311 16.00 4.18 18.31
C LEU A 311 17.25 4.36 19.18
N ASP A 312 17.09 4.52 20.49
CA ASP A 312 18.19 4.62 21.44
C ASP A 312 18.97 3.31 21.50
N CYS A 313 18.29 2.15 21.64
CA CYS A 313 18.91 0.83 21.55
C CYS A 313 19.61 0.57 20.20
N LEU A 314 18.99 0.99 19.09
CA LEU A 314 19.60 0.90 17.77
C LEU A 314 20.90 1.70 17.71
N LEU A 315 20.88 2.94 18.19
CA LEU A 315 22.05 3.81 18.19
C LEU A 315 23.17 3.24 19.07
N GLU A 316 22.86 2.85 20.31
CA GLU A 316 23.81 2.22 21.23
C GLU A 316 24.48 0.97 20.63
N SER A 317 23.73 0.15 19.91
CA SER A 317 24.27 -1.06 19.26
C SER A 317 25.23 -0.78 18.10
N LEU A 318 25.25 0.44 17.58
CA LEU A 318 26.11 0.89 16.49
C LEU A 318 27.29 1.75 16.95
N VAL A 319 27.40 2.06 18.24
CA VAL A 319 28.53 2.82 18.80
C VAL A 319 29.80 1.97 18.78
N LEU A 320 30.94 2.58 18.44
CA LEU A 320 32.25 1.98 18.62
C LEU A 320 32.54 1.83 20.13
N SER A 321 32.69 0.59 20.60
CA SER A 321 33.05 0.24 21.97
C SER A 321 34.55 0.45 22.25
#